data_b3d7cb62d0bde3519d1dfa2ccf36728c
#
_entry.id   b3d7cb62d0bde3519d1dfa2ccf36728c
#
_cell.length_a   1.000
_cell.length_b   1.000
_cell.length_c   1.000
_cell.angle_alpha   90.00
_cell.angle_beta   90.00
_cell.angle_gamma   90.00
#
_symmetry.space_group_name_H-M   'P 1'
#
loop_
_entity.id
_entity.type
_entity.pdbx_description
1 polymer ?
#
loop_
_entity_poly.entity_id
_entity_poly.type
_entity_poly.pdbx_seq_one_letter_code
_entity_poly.pdbx_strand_id
1 'polypeptide(L)'
;THDLYEEVGRLCRQRGVEKFIGIGEELKKHAVSIKLSEEYFFDNVDELIGSDVFKQLHDEVILIKGARRFGFDRLTELLVRKVHETTLEVNLNAVVKNLNRYRSFMKPETKLVCMIKADAYGAGSVEIAKTLQDHRVDYLAVAVADEGGTLRKNGITSSIMIMNPEMTAFKTMFDYDLEPEVYSFRLLDALVKAAEKEGITGFPVHIKLDTGMHRLGFDPRKDMEELIKRLKRQT
;
A
#
# COMPACT_ATOMS: atom_id res chain seq x y z
N THR A 1 31.66 15.86 -5.62
CA THR A 1 31.24 14.94 -4.52
C THR A 1 31.92 15.29 -3.22
N HIS A 2 33.23 15.52 -3.20
CA HIS A 2 33.96 15.94 -1.98
C HIS A 2 33.40 17.26 -1.43
N ASP A 3 33.23 18.27 -2.28
CA ASP A 3 32.67 19.57 -1.94
C ASP A 3 31.29 19.51 -1.29
N LEU A 4 30.46 18.53 -1.72
CA LEU A 4 29.13 18.32 -1.14
C LEU A 4 29.21 17.88 0.33
N TYR A 5 30.12 16.97 0.66
CA TYR A 5 30.30 16.50 2.04
C TYR A 5 30.94 17.55 2.93
N GLU A 6 31.87 18.38 2.41
CA GLU A 6 32.35 19.55 3.11
C GLU A 6 31.25 20.56 3.42
N GLU A 7 30.35 20.80 2.46
CA GLU A 7 29.18 21.67 2.66
C GLU A 7 28.25 21.13 3.74
N VAL A 8 27.97 19.82 3.73
CA VAL A 8 27.16 19.17 4.78
C VAL A 8 27.81 19.37 6.15
N GLY A 9 29.11 19.10 6.28
CA GLY A 9 29.85 19.31 7.52
C GLY A 9 29.79 20.76 7.98
N ARG A 10 29.97 21.72 7.06
CA ARG A 10 29.86 23.16 7.35
C ARG A 10 28.46 23.53 7.87
N LEU A 11 27.41 23.03 7.24
CA LEU A 11 26.02 23.27 7.65
C LEU A 11 25.72 22.67 9.02
N CYS A 12 26.18 21.45 9.29
CA CYS A 12 26.05 20.82 10.60
C CYS A 12 26.68 21.66 11.70
N ARG A 13 27.93 22.13 11.52
CA ARG A 13 28.59 23.01 12.47
C ARG A 13 27.88 24.34 12.68
N GLN A 14 27.39 24.96 11.59
CA GLN A 14 26.63 26.22 11.66
C GLN A 14 25.32 26.09 12.43
N ARG A 15 24.72 24.89 12.40
CA ARG A 15 23.46 24.58 13.08
C ARG A 15 23.63 23.99 14.47
N GLY A 16 24.86 23.90 14.98
CA GLY A 16 25.14 23.39 16.30
C GLY A 16 24.93 21.87 16.44
N VAL A 17 25.12 21.13 15.36
CA VAL A 17 25.09 19.66 15.42
C VAL A 17 26.38 19.19 16.11
N GLU A 18 26.25 18.47 17.19
CA GLU A 18 27.37 18.00 18.01
C GLU A 18 27.88 16.63 17.54
N LYS A 19 26.95 15.74 17.17
CA LYS A 19 27.22 14.34 16.79
C LYS A 19 26.77 14.07 15.36
N PHE A 20 27.58 13.40 14.58
CA PHE A 20 27.27 12.98 13.22
C PHE A 20 27.46 11.46 13.08
N ILE A 21 26.43 10.79 12.55
CA ILE A 21 26.47 9.37 12.25
C ILE A 21 26.27 9.17 10.76
N GLY A 22 27.30 8.72 10.08
CA GLY A 22 27.28 8.42 8.64
C GLY A 22 27.08 6.94 8.38
N ILE A 23 26.16 6.60 7.46
CA ILE A 23 25.87 5.22 7.06
C ILE A 23 26.10 5.05 5.57
N GLY A 24 26.88 4.03 5.23
CA GLY A 24 27.22 3.63 3.88
C GLY A 24 28.65 3.98 3.47
N GLU A 25 29.20 3.19 2.56
CA GLU A 25 30.59 3.28 2.10
C GLU A 25 30.98 4.66 1.58
N GLU A 26 30.08 5.33 0.86
CA GLU A 26 30.39 6.66 0.30
C GLU A 26 30.61 7.73 1.38
N LEU A 27 29.78 7.72 2.42
CA LEU A 27 29.99 8.62 3.56
C LEU A 27 31.28 8.30 4.32
N LYS A 28 31.58 7.01 4.50
CA LYS A 28 32.82 6.54 5.14
C LYS A 28 34.08 6.99 4.39
N LYS A 29 34.07 6.94 3.05
CA LYS A 29 35.17 7.45 2.20
C LYS A 29 35.40 8.96 2.35
N HIS A 30 34.37 9.72 2.69
CA HIS A 30 34.42 11.18 2.84
C HIS A 30 34.32 11.66 4.29
N ALA A 31 34.56 10.77 5.25
CA ALA A 31 34.53 11.09 6.69
C ALA A 31 35.33 12.35 7.05
N VAL A 32 36.54 12.48 6.50
CA VAL A 32 37.46 13.63 6.76
C VAL A 32 36.84 14.98 6.38
N SER A 33 35.81 15.02 5.57
CA SER A 33 35.15 16.24 5.10
C SER A 33 34.10 16.77 6.08
N ILE A 34 33.62 16.00 7.04
CA ILE A 34 32.51 16.37 7.95
C ILE A 34 32.99 17.30 9.05
N LYS A 35 34.07 16.95 9.78
CA LYS A 35 34.75 17.76 10.79
C LYS A 35 33.87 18.28 11.94
N LEU A 36 33.15 17.37 12.60
CA LEU A 36 32.44 17.61 13.86
C LEU A 36 33.23 17.07 15.07
N SER A 37 32.76 17.37 16.27
CA SER A 37 33.38 16.92 17.51
C SER A 37 33.24 15.42 17.74
N GLU A 38 32.08 14.87 17.39
CA GLU A 38 31.77 13.43 17.46
C GLU A 38 31.32 12.93 16.13
N GLU A 39 32.05 11.98 15.57
CA GLU A 39 31.76 11.39 14.26
C GLU A 39 31.84 9.86 14.31
N TYR A 40 30.83 9.20 13.80
CA TYR A 40 30.76 7.76 13.72
C TYR A 40 30.34 7.34 12.31
N PHE A 41 30.96 6.28 11.77
CA PHE A 41 30.67 5.80 10.41
C PHE A 41 30.47 4.30 10.41
N PHE A 42 29.37 3.86 9.83
CA PHE A 42 28.94 2.46 9.74
C PHE A 42 28.70 2.08 8.28
N ASP A 43 28.91 0.82 7.92
CA ASP A 43 28.69 0.36 6.56
C ASP A 43 27.18 0.20 6.26
N ASN A 44 26.38 -0.12 7.26
CA ASN A 44 24.93 -0.29 7.16
C ASN A 44 24.22 -0.02 8.50
N VAL A 45 22.86 -0.03 8.43
CA VAL A 45 22.01 0.22 9.60
C VAL A 45 22.15 -0.85 10.67
N ASP A 46 22.35 -2.12 10.29
CA ASP A 46 22.47 -3.21 11.25
C ASP A 46 23.75 -3.11 12.10
N GLU A 47 24.84 -2.65 11.52
CA GLU A 47 26.08 -2.35 12.23
C GLU A 47 25.89 -1.22 13.25
N LEU A 48 25.19 -0.14 12.85
CA LEU A 48 24.85 0.93 13.81
C LEU A 48 24.00 0.40 14.96
N ILE A 49 22.92 -0.34 14.68
CA ILE A 49 22.01 -0.86 15.71
C ILE A 49 22.77 -1.77 16.71
N GLY A 50 23.74 -2.55 16.24
CA GLY A 50 24.57 -3.40 17.08
C GLY A 50 25.65 -2.69 17.89
N SER A 51 25.89 -1.41 17.63
CA SER A 51 26.98 -0.64 18.24
C SER A 51 26.63 -0.05 19.62
N ASP A 52 27.64 0.27 20.39
CA ASP A 52 27.45 1.02 21.65
C ASP A 52 27.06 2.48 21.42
N VAL A 53 27.37 3.03 20.25
CA VAL A 53 26.93 4.37 19.85
C VAL A 53 25.40 4.42 19.81
N PHE A 54 24.75 3.42 19.21
CA PHE A 54 23.29 3.37 19.14
C PHE A 54 22.63 3.27 20.51
N LYS A 55 23.21 2.49 21.42
CA LYS A 55 22.70 2.33 22.79
C LYS A 55 22.76 3.63 23.62
N GLN A 56 23.65 4.54 23.24
CA GLN A 56 23.83 5.84 23.91
C GLN A 56 22.92 6.94 23.34
N LEU A 57 22.22 6.68 22.23
CA LEU A 57 21.28 7.63 21.63
C LEU A 57 19.96 7.67 22.41
N HIS A 58 19.88 8.50 23.41
CA HIS A 58 18.69 8.73 24.23
C HIS A 58 18.61 10.19 24.69
N ASP A 59 17.39 10.67 24.85
CA ASP A 59 17.10 12.05 25.30
C ASP A 59 17.74 13.14 24.43
N GLU A 60 17.91 12.87 23.14
CA GLU A 60 18.51 13.75 22.14
C GLU A 60 17.51 14.07 21.02
N VAL A 61 17.73 15.18 20.31
CA VAL A 61 17.02 15.50 19.07
C VAL A 61 17.82 14.94 17.91
N ILE A 62 17.28 13.95 17.22
CA ILE A 62 17.96 13.23 16.15
C ILE A 62 17.30 13.54 14.81
N LEU A 63 18.07 14.09 13.86
CA LEU A 63 17.66 14.26 12.47
C LEU A 63 18.10 13.05 11.65
N ILE A 64 17.17 12.25 11.18
CA ILE A 64 17.42 11.11 10.29
C ILE A 64 17.13 11.53 8.85
N LYS A 65 18.14 11.43 7.98
CA LYS A 65 18.01 11.78 6.56
C LYS A 65 18.81 10.85 5.66
N GLY A 66 18.13 10.26 4.66
CA GLY A 66 18.78 9.39 3.67
C GLY A 66 17.82 8.84 2.65
N ALA A 67 18.34 8.15 1.64
CA ALA A 67 17.51 7.48 0.64
C ALA A 67 16.84 6.24 1.23
N ARG A 68 15.64 5.90 0.74
CA ARG A 68 14.84 4.73 1.19
C ARG A 68 15.62 3.42 1.21
N ARG A 69 16.58 3.23 0.29
CA ARG A 69 17.42 2.02 0.20
C ARG A 69 18.21 1.72 1.48
N PHE A 70 18.44 2.71 2.35
CA PHE A 70 19.17 2.52 3.60
C PHE A 70 18.30 2.00 4.76
N GLY A 71 16.97 1.94 4.61
CA GLY A 71 16.07 1.39 5.62
C GLY A 71 16.05 2.16 6.95
N PHE A 72 16.17 3.49 6.89
CA PHE A 72 16.23 4.35 8.08
C PHE A 72 14.92 4.38 8.88
N ASP A 73 13.82 3.90 8.32
CA ASP A 73 12.55 3.75 9.04
C ASP A 73 12.72 2.87 10.29
N ARG A 74 13.58 1.82 10.21
CA ARG A 74 13.92 0.95 11.35
C ARG A 74 14.60 1.71 12.50
N LEU A 75 15.46 2.68 12.18
CA LEU A 75 16.10 3.53 13.21
C LEU A 75 15.06 4.40 13.90
N THR A 76 14.12 4.96 13.14
CA THR A 76 13.05 5.78 13.70
C THR A 76 12.20 4.98 14.67
N GLU A 77 11.80 3.75 14.31
CA GLU A 77 11.01 2.86 15.16
C GLU A 77 11.70 2.52 16.49
N LEU A 78 13.03 2.34 16.45
CA LEU A 78 13.84 1.98 17.63
C LEU A 78 14.19 3.19 18.52
N LEU A 79 14.34 4.38 17.93
CA LEU A 79 14.79 5.60 18.64
C LEU A 79 13.62 6.44 19.17
N VAL A 80 12.42 6.30 18.58
CA VAL A 80 11.26 7.04 19.05
C VAL A 80 10.90 6.61 20.48
N ARG A 81 11.01 7.54 21.43
CA ARG A 81 10.51 7.32 22.79
C ARG A 81 8.98 7.18 22.72
N LYS A 82 8.47 6.00 23.00
CA LYS A 82 7.04 5.77 23.14
C LYS A 82 6.54 6.41 24.42
N VAL A 83 6.16 7.69 24.34
CA VAL A 83 5.61 8.44 25.50
C VAL A 83 4.17 8.04 25.75
N HIS A 84 3.45 7.69 24.69
CA HIS A 84 2.10 7.13 24.77
C HIS A 84 1.98 6.02 23.73
N GLU A 85 1.59 4.84 24.12
CA GLU A 85 1.26 3.75 23.23
C GLU A 85 -0.27 3.76 23.04
N THR A 86 -0.72 4.29 21.90
CA THR A 86 -2.12 4.09 21.48
C THR A 86 -2.19 2.79 20.72
N THR A 87 -2.82 1.79 21.32
CA THR A 87 -2.97 0.46 20.69
C THR A 87 -4.39 0.36 20.12
N LEU A 88 -4.49 -0.02 18.83
CA LEU A 88 -5.74 -0.42 18.21
C LEU A 88 -5.86 -1.94 18.31
N GLU A 89 -6.77 -2.42 19.14
CA GLU A 89 -7.09 -3.84 19.23
C GLU A 89 -8.24 -4.18 18.29
N VAL A 90 -8.02 -5.11 17.37
CA VAL A 90 -9.04 -5.61 16.44
C VAL A 90 -9.45 -7.03 16.84
N ASN A 91 -10.70 -7.19 17.24
CA ASN A 91 -11.25 -8.48 17.63
C ASN A 91 -11.83 -9.20 16.39
N LEU A 92 -11.08 -10.14 15.82
CA LEU A 92 -11.50 -10.90 14.64
C LEU A 92 -12.79 -11.74 14.89
N ASN A 93 -13.00 -12.23 16.11
CA ASN A 93 -14.24 -12.91 16.45
C ASN A 93 -15.47 -11.97 16.39
N ALA A 94 -15.28 -10.69 16.73
CA ALA A 94 -16.33 -9.69 16.57
C ALA A 94 -16.63 -9.42 15.09
N VAL A 95 -15.61 -9.39 14.23
CA VAL A 95 -15.77 -9.30 12.77
C VAL A 95 -16.61 -10.46 12.25
N VAL A 96 -16.31 -11.69 12.67
CA VAL A 96 -17.06 -12.90 12.30
C VAL A 96 -18.51 -12.85 12.82
N LYS A 97 -18.72 -12.41 14.04
CA LYS A 97 -20.08 -12.22 14.59
C LYS A 97 -20.88 -11.21 13.78
N ASN A 98 -20.27 -10.10 13.38
CA ASN A 98 -20.92 -9.10 12.52
C ASN A 98 -21.25 -9.69 11.16
N LEU A 99 -20.30 -10.37 10.51
CA LEU A 99 -20.51 -11.06 9.26
C LEU A 99 -21.72 -12.00 9.32
N ASN A 100 -21.78 -12.87 10.34
CA ASN A 100 -22.87 -13.82 10.53
C ASN A 100 -24.21 -13.10 10.83
N ARG A 101 -24.15 -11.97 11.52
CA ARG A 101 -25.34 -11.14 11.75
C ARG A 101 -25.90 -10.58 10.45
N TYR A 102 -25.05 -10.04 9.57
CA TYR A 102 -25.49 -9.59 8.25
C TYR A 102 -26.06 -10.75 7.44
N ARG A 103 -25.37 -11.90 7.39
CA ARG A 103 -25.85 -13.11 6.71
C ARG A 103 -27.24 -13.56 7.18
N SER A 104 -27.54 -13.43 8.45
CA SER A 104 -28.85 -13.83 9.00
C SER A 104 -30.03 -13.03 8.43
N PHE A 105 -29.79 -11.89 7.80
CA PHE A 105 -30.83 -11.09 7.14
C PHE A 105 -30.86 -11.30 5.61
N MET A 106 -29.92 -12.05 5.08
CA MET A 106 -29.80 -12.28 3.63
C MET A 106 -30.51 -13.57 3.22
N LYS A 107 -30.95 -13.61 1.97
CA LYS A 107 -31.40 -14.85 1.36
C LYS A 107 -30.20 -15.75 1.06
N PRO A 108 -30.38 -17.09 1.03
CA PRO A 108 -29.26 -18.03 0.80
C PRO A 108 -28.47 -17.78 -0.49
N GLU A 109 -29.16 -17.32 -1.55
CA GLU A 109 -28.59 -17.03 -2.87
C GLU A 109 -27.86 -15.66 -2.96
N THR A 110 -27.98 -14.82 -1.94
CA THR A 110 -27.39 -13.48 -1.95
C THR A 110 -25.88 -13.57 -1.71
N LYS A 111 -25.08 -13.06 -2.65
CA LYS A 111 -23.63 -12.96 -2.52
C LYS A 111 -23.23 -11.76 -1.71
N LEU A 112 -22.15 -11.90 -0.96
CA LEU A 112 -21.62 -10.89 -0.07
C LEU A 112 -20.26 -10.38 -0.54
N VAL A 113 -20.16 -9.07 -0.72
CA VAL A 113 -18.90 -8.36 -1.00
C VAL A 113 -18.44 -7.62 0.26
N CYS A 114 -17.24 -7.92 0.73
CA CYS A 114 -16.67 -7.26 1.90
C CYS A 114 -15.60 -6.23 1.48
N MET A 115 -15.83 -4.96 1.84
CA MET A 115 -14.90 -3.87 1.56
C MET A 115 -13.78 -3.83 2.60
N ILE A 116 -12.52 -3.94 2.13
CA ILE A 116 -11.32 -3.93 2.98
C ILE A 116 -10.22 -2.97 2.48
N LYS A 117 -10.63 -1.92 1.76
CA LYS A 117 -9.73 -0.86 1.29
C LYS A 117 -9.06 -0.11 2.44
N ALA A 118 -8.00 0.65 2.12
CA ALA A 118 -7.25 1.46 3.08
C ALA A 118 -6.82 0.64 4.31
N ASP A 119 -6.16 -0.50 4.05
CA ASP A 119 -5.73 -1.47 5.07
C ASP A 119 -6.87 -1.90 6.00
N ALA A 120 -8.00 -2.29 5.42
CA ALA A 120 -9.25 -2.58 6.11
C ALA A 120 -9.66 -1.44 7.08
N TYR A 121 -9.60 -0.20 6.57
CA TYR A 121 -9.85 1.03 7.34
C TYR A 121 -8.89 1.17 8.54
N GLY A 122 -7.66 0.72 8.41
CA GLY A 122 -6.64 0.73 9.46
C GLY A 122 -6.67 -0.47 10.41
N ALA A 123 -7.50 -1.46 10.14
CA ALA A 123 -7.63 -2.66 11.00
C ALA A 123 -6.70 -3.82 10.61
N GLY A 124 -5.90 -3.68 9.55
CA GLY A 124 -5.03 -4.74 9.03
C GLY A 124 -5.74 -5.57 7.96
N SER A 125 -5.48 -5.26 6.69
CA SER A 125 -6.21 -5.86 5.55
C SER A 125 -5.93 -7.35 5.39
N VAL A 126 -4.73 -7.81 5.68
CA VAL A 126 -4.35 -9.23 5.48
C VAL A 126 -5.07 -10.13 6.48
N GLU A 127 -5.06 -9.79 7.76
CA GLU A 127 -5.73 -10.54 8.83
C GLU A 127 -7.24 -10.56 8.66
N ILE A 128 -7.82 -9.41 8.33
CA ILE A 128 -9.25 -9.28 8.04
C ILE A 128 -9.62 -10.10 6.79
N ALA A 129 -8.83 -10.02 5.71
CA ALA A 129 -9.08 -10.77 4.48
C ALA A 129 -9.01 -12.28 4.72
N LYS A 130 -8.01 -12.79 5.45
CA LYS A 130 -7.91 -14.20 5.83
C LYS A 130 -9.13 -14.65 6.61
N THR A 131 -9.52 -13.87 7.63
CA THR A 131 -10.70 -14.17 8.45
C THR A 131 -11.96 -14.24 7.58
N LEU A 132 -12.18 -13.29 6.69
CA LEU A 132 -13.34 -13.25 5.80
C LEU A 132 -13.32 -14.41 4.79
N GLN A 133 -12.16 -14.73 4.21
CA GLN A 133 -11.97 -15.85 3.30
C GLN A 133 -12.28 -17.19 3.99
N ASP A 134 -11.77 -17.42 5.20
CA ASP A 134 -12.02 -18.64 5.99
C ASP A 134 -13.52 -18.81 6.30
N HIS A 135 -14.24 -17.68 6.40
CA HIS A 135 -15.69 -17.65 6.56
C HIS A 135 -16.46 -17.57 5.22
N ARG A 136 -15.79 -17.86 4.09
CA ARG A 136 -16.40 -18.02 2.77
C ARG A 136 -17.24 -16.82 2.34
N VAL A 137 -16.68 -15.62 2.39
CA VAL A 137 -17.28 -14.46 1.70
C VAL A 137 -17.11 -14.66 0.19
N ASP A 138 -18.08 -14.18 -0.60
CA ASP A 138 -18.04 -14.36 -2.05
C ASP A 138 -16.99 -13.48 -2.70
N TYR A 139 -16.85 -12.24 -2.23
CA TYR A 139 -15.93 -11.24 -2.75
C TYR A 139 -15.29 -10.40 -1.64
N LEU A 140 -14.04 -10.04 -1.86
CA LEU A 140 -13.40 -8.92 -1.20
C LEU A 140 -13.35 -7.74 -2.16
N ALA A 141 -13.37 -6.51 -1.65
CA ALA A 141 -13.22 -5.33 -2.48
C ALA A 141 -12.19 -4.37 -1.88
N VAL A 142 -11.31 -3.84 -2.72
CA VAL A 142 -10.27 -2.88 -2.36
C VAL A 142 -10.33 -1.65 -3.27
N ALA A 143 -9.65 -0.58 -2.93
CA ALA A 143 -9.68 0.63 -3.73
C ALA A 143 -8.84 0.51 -5.00
N VAL A 144 -7.61 0.03 -4.91
CA VAL A 144 -6.61 0.03 -5.98
C VAL A 144 -5.95 -1.33 -6.15
N ALA A 145 -5.30 -1.55 -7.30
CA ALA A 145 -4.69 -2.83 -7.63
C ALA A 145 -3.54 -3.23 -6.69
N ASP A 146 -2.79 -2.28 -6.14
CA ASP A 146 -1.68 -2.56 -5.22
C ASP A 146 -2.15 -3.20 -3.92
N GLU A 147 -3.31 -2.77 -3.40
CA GLU A 147 -3.95 -3.41 -2.24
C GLU A 147 -4.32 -4.86 -2.56
N GLY A 148 -4.95 -5.11 -3.73
CA GLY A 148 -5.30 -6.45 -4.20
C GLY A 148 -4.07 -7.34 -4.40
N GLY A 149 -3.01 -6.81 -5.03
CA GLY A 149 -1.74 -7.51 -5.20
C GLY A 149 -1.09 -7.89 -3.86
N THR A 150 -1.17 -7.01 -2.86
CA THR A 150 -0.69 -7.29 -1.51
C THR A 150 -1.45 -8.46 -0.88
N LEU A 151 -2.78 -8.49 -1.02
CA LEU A 151 -3.59 -9.59 -0.53
C LEU A 151 -3.23 -10.92 -1.22
N ARG A 152 -3.06 -10.93 -2.55
CA ARG A 152 -2.64 -12.13 -3.30
C ARG A 152 -1.30 -12.67 -2.82
N LYS A 153 -0.30 -11.78 -2.64
CA LYS A 153 1.02 -12.15 -2.10
C LYS A 153 0.96 -12.77 -0.71
N ASN A 154 -0.07 -12.44 0.07
CA ASN A 154 -0.32 -13.00 1.41
C ASN A 154 -1.28 -14.20 1.42
N GLY A 155 -1.55 -14.80 0.26
CA GLY A 155 -2.28 -16.06 0.14
C GLY A 155 -3.80 -15.94 0.09
N ILE A 156 -4.33 -14.75 -0.20
CA ILE A 156 -5.77 -14.57 -0.42
C ILE A 156 -6.14 -15.09 -1.80
N THR A 157 -7.06 -16.04 -1.88
CA THR A 157 -7.55 -16.68 -3.11
C THR A 157 -8.98 -16.29 -3.47
N SER A 158 -9.75 -15.69 -2.54
CA SER A 158 -11.09 -15.17 -2.81
C SER A 158 -11.08 -14.17 -3.98
N SER A 159 -12.18 -14.05 -4.73
CA SER A 159 -12.32 -13.00 -5.75
C SER A 159 -12.14 -11.61 -5.15
N ILE A 160 -11.37 -10.76 -5.82
CA ILE A 160 -11.06 -9.40 -5.37
C ILE A 160 -11.51 -8.40 -6.42
N MET A 161 -12.40 -7.49 -6.04
CA MET A 161 -12.87 -6.39 -6.86
C MET A 161 -12.03 -5.13 -6.63
N ILE A 162 -11.64 -4.45 -7.70
CA ILE A 162 -10.92 -3.18 -7.67
C ILE A 162 -11.90 -2.04 -7.97
N MET A 163 -12.17 -1.20 -6.97
CA MET A 163 -13.18 -0.13 -7.05
C MET A 163 -12.77 1.06 -7.90
N ASN A 164 -11.45 1.36 -7.94
CA ASN A 164 -10.88 2.46 -8.72
C ASN A 164 -9.70 1.93 -9.56
N PRO A 165 -9.95 1.17 -10.61
CA PRO A 165 -8.90 0.65 -11.47
C PRO A 165 -8.20 1.77 -12.22
N GLU A 166 -6.87 1.83 -12.09
CA GLU A 166 -6.02 2.75 -12.84
C GLU A 166 -5.53 2.08 -14.13
N MET A 167 -5.47 2.84 -15.23
CA MET A 167 -5.05 2.30 -16.53
C MET A 167 -3.60 1.79 -16.52
N THR A 168 -2.77 2.36 -15.67
CA THR A 168 -1.37 1.95 -15.47
C THR A 168 -1.21 0.63 -14.73
N ALA A 169 -2.25 0.18 -14.04
CA ALA A 169 -2.25 -1.01 -13.21
C ALA A 169 -2.94 -2.23 -13.87
N PHE A 170 -3.37 -2.17 -15.13
CA PHE A 170 -4.03 -3.28 -15.79
C PHE A 170 -3.19 -4.56 -15.80
N LYS A 171 -1.88 -4.45 -16.06
CA LYS A 171 -1.01 -5.62 -15.99
C LYS A 171 -1.03 -6.27 -14.61
N THR A 172 -0.97 -5.49 -13.54
CA THR A 172 -1.09 -6.00 -12.17
C THR A 172 -2.43 -6.69 -11.94
N MET A 173 -3.53 -6.14 -12.48
CA MET A 173 -4.85 -6.76 -12.34
C MET A 173 -4.90 -8.10 -13.07
N PHE A 174 -4.32 -8.20 -14.27
CA PHE A 174 -4.23 -9.45 -15.01
C PHE A 174 -3.35 -10.48 -14.31
N ASP A 175 -2.15 -10.09 -13.87
CA ASP A 175 -1.17 -10.98 -13.24
C ASP A 175 -1.69 -11.56 -11.90
N TYR A 176 -2.58 -10.85 -11.21
CA TYR A 176 -3.13 -11.24 -9.90
C TYR A 176 -4.62 -11.60 -9.90
N ASP A 177 -5.25 -11.77 -11.06
CA ASP A 177 -6.69 -12.05 -11.18
C ASP A 177 -7.55 -11.10 -10.33
N LEU A 178 -7.38 -9.78 -10.52
CA LEU A 178 -8.12 -8.74 -9.83
C LEU A 178 -9.20 -8.17 -10.74
N GLU A 179 -10.44 -8.18 -10.31
CA GLU A 179 -11.62 -7.86 -11.13
C GLU A 179 -11.94 -6.36 -11.06
N PRO A 180 -11.70 -5.56 -12.14
CA PRO A 180 -11.91 -4.12 -12.11
C PRO A 180 -13.39 -3.73 -12.19
N GLU A 181 -13.80 -2.69 -11.43
CA GLU A 181 -15.05 -1.94 -11.68
C GLU A 181 -14.87 -0.97 -12.84
N VAL A 182 -15.52 -1.24 -13.95
CA VAL A 182 -15.53 -0.37 -15.13
C VAL A 182 -16.66 0.65 -15.00
N TYR A 183 -16.32 1.94 -14.99
CA TYR A 183 -17.24 3.04 -14.72
C TYR A 183 -17.35 4.07 -15.85
N SER A 184 -16.61 3.89 -16.96
CA SER A 184 -16.65 4.78 -18.11
C SER A 184 -16.23 4.08 -19.40
N PHE A 185 -16.68 4.58 -20.55
CA PHE A 185 -16.26 4.08 -21.85
C PHE A 185 -14.75 4.17 -22.07
N ARG A 186 -14.13 5.27 -21.62
CA ARG A 186 -12.69 5.44 -21.71
C ARG A 186 -11.94 4.32 -20.99
N LEU A 187 -12.38 3.96 -19.79
CA LEU A 187 -11.77 2.89 -19.02
C LEU A 187 -12.01 1.53 -19.68
N LEU A 188 -13.24 1.27 -20.19
CA LEU A 188 -13.58 0.05 -20.91
C LEU A 188 -12.69 -0.13 -22.14
N ASP A 189 -12.59 0.89 -23.00
CA ASP A 189 -11.80 0.83 -24.23
C ASP A 189 -10.30 0.62 -23.92
N ALA A 190 -9.79 1.26 -22.86
CA ALA A 190 -8.41 1.08 -22.44
C ALA A 190 -8.13 -0.33 -21.89
N LEU A 191 -9.06 -0.89 -21.11
CA LEU A 191 -8.95 -2.24 -20.56
C LEU A 191 -8.99 -3.30 -21.68
N VAL A 192 -9.92 -3.17 -22.61
CA VAL A 192 -10.03 -4.06 -23.78
C VAL A 192 -8.73 -4.05 -24.57
N LYS A 193 -8.21 -2.86 -24.91
CA LYS A 193 -6.94 -2.73 -25.64
C LYS A 193 -5.77 -3.33 -24.87
N ALA A 194 -5.74 -3.21 -23.57
CA ALA A 194 -4.71 -3.82 -22.75
C ALA A 194 -4.83 -5.36 -22.73
N ALA A 195 -6.04 -5.90 -22.59
CA ALA A 195 -6.30 -7.33 -22.64
C ALA A 195 -5.92 -7.94 -24.00
N GLU A 196 -6.30 -7.29 -25.12
CA GLU A 196 -5.91 -7.70 -26.48
C GLU A 196 -4.39 -7.75 -26.63
N LYS A 197 -3.67 -6.75 -26.13
CA LYS A 197 -2.21 -6.69 -26.18
C LYS A 197 -1.54 -7.84 -25.43
N GLU A 198 -2.10 -8.25 -24.31
CA GLU A 198 -1.60 -9.35 -23.47
C GLU A 198 -2.18 -10.72 -23.91
N GLY A 199 -3.05 -10.76 -24.93
CA GLY A 199 -3.69 -12.00 -25.41
C GLY A 199 -4.70 -12.58 -24.41
N ILE A 200 -5.28 -11.77 -23.55
CA ILE A 200 -6.22 -12.19 -22.51
C ILE A 200 -7.63 -12.15 -23.04
N THR A 201 -8.39 -13.23 -22.84
CA THR A 201 -9.79 -13.35 -23.20
C THR A 201 -10.64 -13.76 -21.99
N GLY A 202 -11.92 -13.32 -21.97
CA GLY A 202 -12.85 -13.71 -20.91
C GLY A 202 -12.50 -13.16 -19.52
N PHE A 203 -11.76 -12.04 -19.44
CA PHE A 203 -11.40 -11.44 -18.17
C PHE A 203 -12.63 -10.85 -17.46
N PRO A 204 -12.89 -11.22 -16.19
CA PRO A 204 -14.07 -10.77 -15.48
C PRO A 204 -13.99 -9.28 -15.13
N VAL A 205 -15.10 -8.57 -15.32
CA VAL A 205 -15.24 -7.15 -15.00
C VAL A 205 -16.56 -6.87 -14.32
N HIS A 206 -16.61 -5.84 -13.50
CA HIS A 206 -17.83 -5.32 -12.90
C HIS A 206 -18.21 -4.00 -13.56
N ILE A 207 -19.46 -3.84 -13.96
CA ILE A 207 -19.97 -2.60 -14.55
C ILE A 207 -20.58 -1.76 -13.46
N LYS A 208 -20.03 -0.56 -13.28
CA LYS A 208 -20.53 0.40 -12.30
C LYS A 208 -21.58 1.32 -12.93
N LEU A 209 -22.78 1.33 -12.36
CA LEU A 209 -23.83 2.27 -12.73
C LEU A 209 -23.93 3.39 -11.71
N ASP A 210 -24.11 4.63 -12.17
CA ASP A 210 -24.42 5.76 -11.30
C ASP A 210 -25.92 5.80 -11.03
N THR A 211 -26.30 5.39 -9.84
CA THR A 211 -27.71 5.35 -9.40
C THR A 211 -28.10 6.58 -8.57
N GLY A 212 -27.26 7.62 -8.54
CA GLY A 212 -27.58 8.90 -7.87
C GLY A 212 -26.49 9.46 -6.97
N MET A 213 -25.33 8.78 -6.85
CA MET A 213 -24.21 9.32 -6.09
C MET A 213 -23.40 10.36 -6.89
N HIS A 214 -23.45 10.30 -8.23
CA HIS A 214 -22.82 11.24 -9.17
C HIS A 214 -21.30 11.38 -8.97
N ARG A 215 -20.62 10.27 -8.69
CA ARG A 215 -19.16 10.23 -8.56
C ARG A 215 -18.50 9.46 -9.70
N LEU A 216 -18.85 8.22 -9.90
CA LEU A 216 -18.36 7.34 -10.96
C LEU A 216 -19.49 6.38 -11.37
N GLY A 217 -19.49 5.96 -12.62
CA GLY A 217 -20.47 5.01 -13.15
C GLY A 217 -21.09 5.48 -14.46
N PHE A 218 -21.65 4.54 -15.22
CA PHE A 218 -22.45 4.83 -16.40
C PHE A 218 -23.82 5.34 -15.99
N ASP A 219 -24.35 6.31 -16.73
CA ASP A 219 -25.74 6.78 -16.55
C ASP A 219 -26.70 5.70 -17.07
N PRO A 220 -27.54 5.10 -16.20
CA PRO A 220 -28.46 4.04 -16.62
C PRO A 220 -29.46 4.44 -17.69
N ARG A 221 -29.70 5.75 -17.87
CA ARG A 221 -30.68 6.27 -18.84
C ARG A 221 -30.05 6.60 -20.18
N LYS A 222 -28.75 6.90 -20.22
CA LYS A 222 -28.08 7.41 -21.43
C LYS A 222 -27.08 6.43 -22.01
N ASP A 223 -26.38 5.68 -21.16
CA ASP A 223 -25.19 4.93 -21.57
C ASP A 223 -25.48 3.45 -21.85
N MET A 224 -26.61 2.90 -21.39
CA MET A 224 -26.86 1.46 -21.39
C MET A 224 -26.88 0.82 -22.77
N GLU A 225 -27.47 1.47 -23.76
CA GLU A 225 -27.57 0.92 -25.14
C GLU A 225 -26.16 0.76 -25.74
N GLU A 226 -25.34 1.81 -25.68
CA GLU A 226 -23.98 1.78 -26.19
C GLU A 226 -23.09 0.83 -25.37
N LEU A 227 -23.25 0.80 -24.07
CA LEU A 227 -22.50 -0.11 -23.18
C LEU A 227 -22.78 -1.57 -23.55
N ILE A 228 -24.04 -1.98 -23.68
CA ILE A 228 -24.42 -3.33 -24.07
C ILE A 228 -23.87 -3.69 -25.45
N LYS A 229 -23.93 -2.74 -26.41
CA LYS A 229 -23.39 -2.92 -27.75
C LYS A 229 -21.88 -3.17 -27.74
N ARG A 230 -21.13 -2.42 -26.91
CA ARG A 230 -19.67 -2.59 -26.79
C ARG A 230 -19.33 -3.91 -26.11
N LEU A 231 -19.99 -4.26 -25.00
CA LEU A 231 -19.75 -5.52 -24.30
C LEU A 231 -20.01 -6.74 -25.20
N LYS A 232 -21.10 -6.74 -25.98
CA LYS A 232 -21.39 -7.82 -26.94
C LYS A 232 -20.37 -7.99 -28.07
N ARG A 233 -19.56 -6.98 -28.34
CA ARG A 233 -18.47 -7.07 -29.36
C ARG A 233 -17.20 -7.69 -28.78
N GLN A 234 -17.09 -7.78 -27.47
CA GLN A 234 -15.92 -8.29 -26.76
C GLN A 234 -16.10 -9.74 -26.30
N THR A 235 -17.28 -10.33 -26.49
CA THR A 235 -17.57 -11.75 -26.30
C THR A 235 -17.43 -12.50 -27.62
#